data_cad0042793f67aec719d2303d5f1d5c4
#
_entry.id   cad0042793f67aec719d2303d5f1d5c4
#
_cell.length_a   1.000
_cell.length_b   1.000
_cell.length_c   1.000
_cell.angle_alpha   90.00
_cell.angle_beta   90.00
_cell.angle_gamma   90.00
#
_symmetry.space_group_name_H-M   'P 1'
#
loop_
_entity.id
_entity.type
_entity.pdbx_description
1 polymer ?
#
loop_
_entity_poly.entity_id
_entity_poly.type
_entity_poly.pdbx_seq_one_letter_code
_entity_poly.pdbx_strand_id
1 'polypeptide(L)'
;MSDQVTKEIQLEIAHILFIDTVGYSKLSMNHQRAVVDELTGVARSSAQYQSAEAAGRLIKIPTGDGMALVFYTNPEAPAQCAVEISRALKEHPHLQLRMGVHSGPVSGVIDVNGHANLAGAGLNMAQRVMSCGDERHILLSKHVAEDLEEYE
;
A
#
# COMPACT_ATOMS: atom_id res chain seq x y z
N MET A 1 10.68 32.27 -14.56
CA MET A 1 9.82 31.38 -14.14
C MET A 1 10.09 29.94 -14.42
N SER A 2 11.12 29.66 -14.92
CA SER A 2 11.51 28.30 -15.16
C SER A 2 11.74 27.50 -13.89
N ASP A 3 11.86 28.18 -12.78
CA ASP A 3 12.11 27.51 -11.53
C ASP A 3 11.03 26.55 -11.16
N GLN A 4 9.83 26.81 -11.54
CA GLN A 4 8.77 25.89 -11.20
C GLN A 4 8.89 24.59 -11.94
N VAL A 5 9.68 24.50 -12.95
CA VAL A 5 9.85 23.24 -13.64
C VAL A 5 10.79 22.30 -12.92
N THR A 6 11.51 22.78 -11.92
CA THR A 6 12.44 21.92 -11.19
C THR A 6 11.73 21.01 -10.20
N LYS A 7 10.55 21.38 -9.76
CA LYS A 7 9.73 20.58 -8.86
C LYS A 7 8.30 20.65 -9.29
N GLU A 8 7.75 19.50 -9.57
CA GLU A 8 6.35 19.39 -9.89
C GLU A 8 5.67 18.67 -8.73
N ILE A 9 4.74 19.36 -8.08
CA ILE A 9 3.98 18.79 -6.96
C ILE A 9 2.56 18.57 -7.46
N GLN A 10 2.16 17.31 -7.45
CA GLN A 10 0.80 16.93 -7.81
C GLN A 10 0.08 16.43 -6.58
N LEU A 11 -1.09 16.97 -6.31
CA LEU A 11 -1.91 16.56 -5.18
C LEU A 11 -3.15 15.86 -5.73
N GLU A 12 -3.29 14.58 -5.43
CA GLU A 12 -4.42 13.76 -5.83
C GLU A 12 -4.95 12.98 -4.65
N ILE A 13 -6.22 12.62 -4.71
CA ILE A 13 -6.77 11.65 -3.77
C ILE A 13 -6.37 10.27 -4.26
N ALA A 14 -5.70 9.52 -3.41
CA ALA A 14 -5.31 8.16 -3.69
C ALA A 14 -5.91 7.21 -2.67
N HIS A 15 -5.94 5.94 -3.02
CA HIS A 15 -6.51 4.87 -2.20
C HIS A 15 -5.37 3.93 -1.85
N ILE A 16 -5.05 3.80 -0.56
CA ILE A 16 -3.78 3.24 -0.12
C ILE A 16 -4.00 1.98 0.69
N LEU A 17 -3.25 0.93 0.34
CA LEU A 17 -3.11 -0.27 1.16
C LEU A 17 -1.71 -0.28 1.74
N PHE A 18 -1.62 -0.20 3.06
CA PHE A 18 -0.35 -0.27 3.76
C PHE A 18 -0.21 -1.67 4.36
N ILE A 19 0.94 -2.31 4.13
CA ILE A 19 1.19 -3.69 4.55
C ILE A 19 2.51 -3.76 5.28
N ASP A 20 2.57 -4.43 6.44
CA ASP A 20 3.85 -4.77 7.04
C ASP A 20 3.83 -6.22 7.54
N THR A 21 5.04 -6.73 7.79
CA THR A 21 5.24 -8.11 8.25
C THR A 21 5.39 -8.13 9.77
N VAL A 22 4.58 -8.95 10.42
CA VAL A 22 4.66 -9.12 11.87
C VAL A 22 5.95 -9.84 12.23
N GLY A 23 6.67 -9.30 13.22
CA GLY A 23 7.88 -9.93 13.72
C GLY A 23 9.11 -9.79 12.84
N TYR A 24 9.07 -8.92 11.84
CA TYR A 24 10.18 -8.75 10.89
C TYR A 24 11.50 -8.43 11.56
N SER A 25 11.50 -7.54 12.55
CA SER A 25 12.74 -7.11 13.20
C SER A 25 13.45 -8.23 13.97
N LYS A 26 12.73 -9.31 14.27
CA LYS A 26 13.29 -10.44 15.00
C LYS A 26 13.96 -11.48 14.08
N LEU A 27 13.84 -11.28 12.78
CA LEU A 27 14.40 -12.22 11.80
C LEU A 27 15.85 -11.88 11.47
N SER A 28 16.63 -12.89 11.07
CA SER A 28 17.96 -12.67 10.51
C SER A 28 17.84 -11.95 9.17
N MET A 29 18.93 -11.34 8.71
CA MET A 29 18.91 -10.60 7.44
C MET A 29 18.49 -11.48 6.27
N ASN A 30 18.93 -12.72 6.24
CA ASN A 30 18.54 -13.64 5.16
C ASN A 30 17.06 -13.95 5.19
N HIS A 31 16.50 -14.16 6.38
CA HIS A 31 15.08 -14.40 6.54
C HIS A 31 14.26 -13.16 6.24
N GLN A 32 14.75 -11.98 6.59
CA GLN A 32 14.08 -10.71 6.25
C GLN A 32 13.94 -10.57 4.74
N ARG A 33 15.01 -10.86 4.01
CA ARG A 33 14.98 -10.77 2.55
C ARG A 33 14.00 -11.78 1.96
N ALA A 34 14.01 -13.00 2.46
CA ALA A 34 13.12 -14.05 1.99
C ALA A 34 11.65 -13.68 2.22
N VAL A 35 11.35 -13.09 3.38
CA VAL A 35 9.99 -12.66 3.72
C VAL A 35 9.52 -11.53 2.80
N VAL A 36 10.38 -10.55 2.53
CA VAL A 36 10.03 -9.46 1.62
C VAL A 36 9.79 -9.98 0.21
N ASP A 37 10.62 -10.90 -0.26
CA ASP A 37 10.43 -11.50 -1.58
C ASP A 37 9.13 -12.28 -1.66
N GLU A 38 8.80 -13.01 -0.61
CA GLU A 38 7.55 -13.76 -0.55
C GLU A 38 6.35 -12.83 -0.52
N LEU A 39 6.40 -11.78 0.29
CA LEU A 39 5.35 -10.77 0.35
C LEU A 39 5.14 -10.12 -1.02
N THR A 40 6.23 -9.78 -1.69
CA THR A 40 6.16 -9.18 -3.02
C THR A 40 5.45 -10.11 -4.00
N GLY A 41 5.76 -11.40 -3.96
CA GLY A 41 5.09 -12.39 -4.81
C GLY A 41 3.61 -12.51 -4.52
N VAL A 42 3.24 -12.53 -3.24
CA VAL A 42 1.84 -12.61 -2.82
C VAL A 42 1.09 -11.34 -3.27
N ALA A 43 1.66 -10.17 -3.08
CA ALA A 43 1.03 -8.92 -3.50
C ALA A 43 0.82 -8.89 -5.01
N ARG A 44 1.81 -9.31 -5.77
CA ARG A 44 1.72 -9.34 -7.24
C ARG A 44 0.67 -10.33 -7.76
N SER A 45 0.30 -11.31 -6.97
CA SER A 45 -0.72 -12.28 -7.37
C SER A 45 -2.13 -11.69 -7.32
N SER A 46 -2.31 -10.54 -6.67
CA SER A 46 -3.61 -9.89 -6.57
C SER A 46 -4.07 -9.37 -7.93
N ALA A 47 -5.32 -9.65 -8.29
CA ALA A 47 -5.91 -9.17 -9.55
C ALA A 47 -6.00 -7.64 -9.55
N GLN A 48 -6.29 -7.03 -8.42
CA GLN A 48 -6.37 -5.57 -8.30
C GLN A 48 -4.99 -4.94 -8.53
N TYR A 49 -3.95 -5.54 -7.97
CA TYR A 49 -2.58 -5.09 -8.18
C TYR A 49 -2.23 -5.13 -9.68
N GLN A 50 -2.48 -6.27 -10.31
CA GLN A 50 -2.13 -6.47 -11.72
C GLN A 50 -2.90 -5.51 -12.64
N SER A 51 -4.18 -5.31 -12.37
CA SER A 51 -5.02 -4.42 -13.15
C SER A 51 -4.56 -2.96 -13.03
N ALA A 52 -4.28 -2.51 -11.81
CA ALA A 52 -3.84 -1.14 -11.59
C ALA A 52 -2.44 -0.90 -12.16
N GLU A 53 -1.55 -1.88 -12.04
CA GLU A 53 -0.21 -1.78 -12.60
C GLU A 53 -0.26 -1.70 -14.13
N ALA A 54 -1.06 -2.53 -14.76
CA ALA A 54 -1.20 -2.53 -16.21
C ALA A 54 -1.78 -1.22 -16.74
N ALA A 55 -2.63 -0.57 -15.95
CA ALA A 55 -3.22 0.72 -16.32
C ALA A 55 -2.30 1.91 -16.02
N GLY A 56 -1.14 1.68 -15.42
CA GLY A 56 -0.24 2.75 -15.00
C GLY A 56 -0.80 3.55 -13.83
N ARG A 57 -1.65 2.95 -13.02
CA ARG A 57 -2.36 3.64 -11.93
C ARG A 57 -2.01 3.07 -10.56
N LEU A 58 -0.84 2.46 -10.43
CA LEU A 58 -0.36 1.92 -9.17
C LEU A 58 1.06 2.40 -8.91
N ILE A 59 1.31 2.90 -7.71
CA ILE A 59 2.66 3.20 -7.25
C ILE A 59 2.96 2.30 -6.06
N LYS A 60 4.14 1.70 -6.08
CA LYS A 60 4.60 0.76 -5.05
C LYS A 60 5.73 1.42 -4.27
N ILE A 61 5.58 1.47 -2.96
CA ILE A 61 6.57 2.08 -2.08
C ILE A 61 7.05 1.03 -1.09
N PRO A 62 8.30 0.55 -1.20
CA PRO A 62 8.83 -0.36 -0.19
C PRO A 62 9.08 0.39 1.12
N THR A 63 8.80 -0.27 2.25
CA THR A 63 8.89 0.34 3.57
C THR A 63 9.83 -0.41 4.52
N GLY A 64 10.69 -1.27 3.99
CA GLY A 64 11.58 -2.08 4.81
C GLY A 64 10.94 -3.41 5.18
N ASP A 65 9.97 -3.39 6.07
CA ASP A 65 9.28 -4.60 6.53
C ASP A 65 7.98 -4.88 5.78
N GLY A 66 7.68 -4.10 4.76
CA GLY A 66 6.47 -4.27 3.97
C GLY A 66 6.43 -3.34 2.78
N MET A 67 5.24 -2.84 2.47
CA MET A 67 5.06 -1.93 1.34
C MET A 67 3.79 -1.12 1.49
N ALA A 68 3.74 -0.01 0.77
CA ALA A 68 2.51 0.74 0.55
C ALA A 68 2.14 0.63 -0.92
N LEU A 69 0.91 0.25 -1.19
CA LEU A 69 0.37 0.20 -2.54
C LEU A 69 -0.60 1.36 -2.70
N VAL A 70 -0.26 2.28 -3.60
CA VAL A 70 -1.02 3.50 -3.81
C VAL A 70 -1.78 3.36 -5.12
N PHE A 71 -3.11 3.24 -5.00
CA PHE A 71 -4.00 3.03 -6.14
C PHE A 71 -4.64 4.35 -6.54
N TYR A 72 -4.60 4.65 -7.82
CA TYR A 72 -5.27 5.81 -8.40
C TYR A 72 -6.49 5.39 -9.25
N THR A 73 -7.01 4.20 -8.99
CA THR A 73 -8.13 3.64 -9.75
C THR A 73 -9.46 3.97 -9.07
N ASN A 74 -9.81 3.25 -8.02
CA ASN A 74 -11.08 3.44 -7.32
C ASN A 74 -10.90 3.12 -5.84
N PRO A 75 -11.84 3.55 -4.98
CA PRO A 75 -11.68 3.35 -3.54
C PRO A 75 -11.79 1.90 -3.09
N GLU A 76 -12.35 1.02 -3.92
CA GLU A 76 -12.47 -0.39 -3.59
C GLU A 76 -11.16 -1.16 -3.81
N ALA A 77 -10.31 -0.67 -4.71
CA ALA A 77 -9.13 -1.42 -5.14
C ALA A 77 -8.23 -1.87 -3.99
N PRO A 78 -7.84 -0.99 -3.04
CA PRO A 78 -6.96 -1.45 -1.96
C PRO A 78 -7.64 -2.45 -1.04
N ALA A 79 -8.93 -2.29 -0.76
CA ALA A 79 -9.65 -3.24 0.10
C ALA A 79 -9.77 -4.61 -0.58
N GLN A 80 -10.10 -4.64 -1.87
CA GLN A 80 -10.17 -5.89 -2.62
C GLN A 80 -8.80 -6.53 -2.75
N CYS A 81 -7.76 -5.73 -2.97
CA CYS A 81 -6.39 -6.22 -2.99
C CYS A 81 -6.03 -6.87 -1.65
N ALA A 82 -6.37 -6.24 -0.54
CA ALA A 82 -6.11 -6.79 0.79
C ALA A 82 -6.81 -8.12 1.00
N VAL A 83 -8.06 -8.25 0.54
CA VAL A 83 -8.79 -9.51 0.64
C VAL A 83 -8.11 -10.59 -0.21
N GLU A 84 -7.69 -10.26 -1.42
CA GLU A 84 -7.00 -11.22 -2.29
C GLU A 84 -5.68 -11.67 -1.69
N ILE A 85 -4.92 -10.74 -1.10
CA ILE A 85 -3.69 -11.07 -0.39
C ILE A 85 -4.00 -11.97 0.80
N SER A 86 -5.02 -11.64 1.58
CA SER A 86 -5.42 -12.44 2.74
C SER A 86 -5.76 -13.88 2.35
N ARG A 87 -6.45 -14.06 1.21
CA ARG A 87 -6.76 -15.40 0.71
C ARG A 87 -5.50 -16.15 0.29
N ALA A 88 -4.58 -15.47 -0.37
CA ALA A 88 -3.33 -16.08 -0.80
C ALA A 88 -2.46 -16.51 0.38
N LEU A 89 -2.59 -15.84 1.52
CA LEU A 89 -1.82 -16.18 2.73
C LEU A 89 -2.12 -17.57 3.26
N LYS A 90 -3.21 -18.20 2.85
CA LYS A 90 -3.50 -19.57 3.25
C LYS A 90 -2.44 -20.56 2.77
N GLU A 91 -1.77 -20.23 1.67
CA GLU A 91 -0.67 -21.03 1.14
C GLU A 91 0.70 -20.58 1.64
N HIS A 92 0.72 -19.54 2.50
CA HIS A 92 1.92 -18.99 3.09
C HIS A 92 1.74 -18.83 4.60
N PRO A 93 1.53 -19.94 5.34
CA PRO A 93 1.10 -19.85 6.75
C PRO A 93 2.12 -19.22 7.68
N HIS A 94 3.38 -19.18 7.28
CA HIS A 94 4.42 -18.52 8.08
C HIS A 94 4.50 -17.02 7.85
N LEU A 95 3.80 -16.51 6.84
CA LEU A 95 3.79 -15.09 6.52
C LEU A 95 2.60 -14.44 7.20
N GLN A 96 2.87 -13.59 8.19
CA GLN A 96 1.83 -12.89 8.94
C GLN A 96 1.93 -11.40 8.66
N LEU A 97 0.84 -10.82 8.20
CA LEU A 97 0.80 -9.43 7.76
C LEU A 97 -0.21 -8.62 8.54
N ARG A 98 0.12 -7.34 8.75
CA ARG A 98 -0.87 -6.34 9.15
C ARG A 98 -1.18 -5.48 7.92
N MET A 99 -2.44 -5.16 7.74
CA MET A 99 -2.88 -4.38 6.59
C MET A 99 -3.83 -3.28 7.03
N GLY A 100 -3.66 -2.11 6.44
CA GLY A 100 -4.56 -0.98 6.70
C GLY A 100 -4.87 -0.26 5.40
N VAL A 101 -6.12 0.18 5.25
CA VAL A 101 -6.60 0.84 4.04
C VAL A 101 -7.12 2.23 4.40
N HIS A 102 -6.71 3.22 3.62
CA HIS A 102 -7.20 4.59 3.77
C HIS A 102 -7.16 5.29 2.43
N SER A 103 -8.09 6.22 2.23
CA SER A 103 -8.09 7.11 1.07
C SER A 103 -7.82 8.52 1.56
N GLY A 104 -6.99 9.24 0.85
CA GLY A 104 -6.67 10.61 1.24
C GLY A 104 -5.71 11.26 0.25
N PRO A 105 -5.40 12.53 0.50
CA PRO A 105 -4.51 13.27 -0.40
C PRO A 105 -3.07 12.77 -0.31
N VAL A 106 -2.47 12.60 -1.48
CA VAL A 106 -1.08 12.19 -1.63
C VAL A 106 -0.42 13.15 -2.60
N SER A 107 0.74 13.66 -2.23
CA SER A 107 1.53 14.54 -3.09
C SER A 107 2.61 13.73 -3.79
N GLY A 108 2.66 13.82 -5.10
CA GLY A 108 3.75 13.27 -5.87
C GLY A 108 4.78 14.37 -6.13
N VAL A 109 6.04 14.07 -5.84
CA VAL A 109 7.16 14.99 -6.07
C VAL A 109 8.21 14.24 -6.88
N ILE A 110 8.66 14.84 -7.97
CA ILE A 110 9.76 14.29 -8.76
C ILE A 110 11.04 14.96 -8.30
N ASP A 111 11.99 14.16 -7.81
CA ASP A 111 13.25 14.69 -7.30
C ASP A 111 14.25 14.95 -8.45
N VAL A 112 15.43 15.44 -8.10
CA VAL A 112 16.44 15.81 -9.10
C VAL A 112 16.97 14.63 -9.89
N ASN A 113 16.77 13.42 -9.39
CA ASN A 113 17.17 12.19 -10.07
C ASN A 113 16.05 11.58 -10.90
N GLY A 114 14.91 12.25 -10.98
CA GLY A 114 13.76 11.73 -11.70
C GLY A 114 12.94 10.70 -10.95
N HIS A 115 13.24 10.47 -9.68
CA HIS A 115 12.49 9.51 -8.89
C HIS A 115 11.23 10.15 -8.32
N ALA A 116 10.12 9.44 -8.41
CA ALA A 116 8.88 9.90 -7.80
C ALA A 116 8.88 9.58 -6.31
N ASN A 117 8.64 10.59 -5.51
CA ASN A 117 8.48 10.44 -4.07
C ASN A 117 7.05 10.83 -3.70
N LEU A 118 6.44 10.05 -2.83
CA LEU A 118 5.09 10.33 -2.37
C LEU A 118 5.09 10.72 -0.90
N ALA A 119 4.24 11.66 -0.58
CA ALA A 119 4.07 12.14 0.78
C ALA A 119 2.63 12.61 0.95
N GLY A 120 2.23 12.83 2.19
CA GLY A 120 0.95 13.45 2.47
C GLY A 120 0.14 12.73 3.52
N ALA A 121 -0.97 13.37 3.89
CA ALA A 121 -1.82 12.92 4.98
C ALA A 121 -2.44 11.55 4.72
N GLY A 122 -2.77 11.25 3.45
CA GLY A 122 -3.36 9.95 3.11
C GLY A 122 -2.41 8.80 3.40
N LEU A 123 -1.13 8.96 3.02
CA LEU A 123 -0.14 7.92 3.24
C LEU A 123 0.13 7.73 4.73
N ASN A 124 0.27 8.81 5.48
CA ASN A 124 0.50 8.74 6.92
C ASN A 124 -0.68 8.12 7.66
N MET A 125 -1.90 8.45 7.26
CA MET A 125 -3.09 7.89 7.88
C MET A 125 -3.22 6.40 7.59
N ALA A 126 -2.89 5.96 6.37
CA ALA A 126 -2.91 4.54 6.02
C ALA A 126 -1.97 3.75 6.94
N GLN A 127 -0.79 4.29 7.20
CA GLN A 127 0.15 3.66 8.11
C GLN A 127 -0.41 3.57 9.53
N ARG A 128 -1.07 4.62 10.01
CA ARG A 128 -1.67 4.62 11.35
C ARG A 128 -2.79 3.61 11.46
N VAL A 129 -3.62 3.51 10.42
CA VAL A 129 -4.70 2.52 10.39
C VAL A 129 -4.12 1.11 10.49
N MET A 130 -3.11 0.81 9.69
CA MET A 130 -2.45 -0.49 9.74
C MET A 130 -1.88 -0.77 11.12
N SER A 131 -1.26 0.23 11.76
CA SER A 131 -0.60 0.05 13.06
C SER A 131 -1.58 -0.26 14.20
N CYS A 132 -2.86 0.01 14.01
CA CYS A 132 -3.89 -0.32 15.00
C CYS A 132 -4.35 -1.77 14.91
N GLY A 133 -3.90 -2.52 13.90
CA GLY A 133 -4.40 -3.84 13.62
C GLY A 133 -3.48 -4.97 14.06
N ASP A 134 -3.94 -6.17 13.81
CA ASP A 134 -3.17 -7.40 14.01
C ASP A 134 -3.13 -8.18 12.70
N GLU A 135 -2.46 -9.35 12.74
CA GLU A 135 -2.21 -10.15 11.54
C GLU A 135 -3.44 -10.87 10.99
N ARG A 136 -4.59 -10.74 11.63
CA ARG A 136 -5.81 -11.44 11.19
C ARG A 136 -6.85 -10.51 10.59
N HIS A 137 -6.62 -9.20 10.68
CA HIS A 137 -7.63 -8.23 10.32
C HIS A 137 -7.10 -7.24 9.30
N ILE A 138 -7.96 -6.90 8.36
CA ILE A 138 -7.73 -5.78 7.44
C ILE A 138 -8.48 -4.61 8.03
N LEU A 139 -7.75 -3.56 8.43
CA LEU A 139 -8.39 -2.40 9.02
C LEU A 139 -8.68 -1.35 7.95
N LEU A 140 -9.85 -0.77 8.02
CA LEU A 140 -10.25 0.34 7.18
C LEU A 140 -10.40 1.58 8.05
N SER A 141 -9.98 2.73 7.54
CA SER A 141 -10.31 3.97 8.23
C SER A 141 -11.82 4.19 8.16
N LYS A 142 -12.37 4.97 9.09
CA LYS A 142 -13.79 5.25 9.10
C LYS A 142 -14.25 5.84 7.77
N HIS A 143 -13.48 6.76 7.23
CA HIS A 143 -13.78 7.40 5.96
C HIS A 143 -13.88 6.38 4.81
N VAL A 144 -12.95 5.43 4.74
CA VAL A 144 -12.95 4.40 3.71
C VAL A 144 -14.13 3.45 3.90
N ALA A 145 -14.43 3.06 5.14
CA ALA A 145 -15.56 2.19 5.41
C ALA A 145 -16.88 2.82 4.96
N GLU A 146 -17.05 4.11 5.21
CA GLU A 146 -18.24 4.83 4.78
C GLU A 146 -18.33 4.92 3.26
N ASP A 147 -17.20 5.20 2.59
CA ASP A 147 -17.16 5.25 1.14
C ASP A 147 -17.53 3.90 0.51
N LEU A 148 -17.02 2.81 1.06
CA LEU A 148 -17.28 1.48 0.50
C LEU A 148 -18.73 1.05 0.68
N GLU A 149 -19.40 1.50 1.73
CA GLU A 149 -20.82 1.21 1.92
C GLU A 149 -21.67 1.69 0.74
N GLU A 150 -21.27 2.75 0.08
CA GLU A 150 -22.00 3.30 -1.05
C GLU A 150 -21.86 2.46 -2.32
N TYR A 151 -20.91 1.55 -2.35
CA TYR A 151 -20.65 0.69 -3.52
C TYR A 151 -21.25 -0.71 -3.39
N GLU A 152 -21.95 -0.97 -2.32
CA GLU A 152 -22.60 -2.26 -2.12
C GLU A 152 -23.95 -2.35 -2.83
#